data_cb70b69c4aaf9faedab1b5e2786aa82b
#
_entry.id   cb70b69c4aaf9faedab1b5e2786aa82b
#
_cell.length_a   1.000
_cell.length_b   1.000
_cell.length_c   1.000
_cell.angle_alpha   90.00
_cell.angle_beta   90.00
_cell.angle_gamma   90.00
#
_symmetry.space_group_name_H-M   'P 1'
#
loop_
_entity.id
_entity.type
_entity.pdbx_description
1 polymer ?
#
loop_
_entity_poly.entity_id
_entity_poly.type
_entity_poly.pdbx_seq_one_letter_code
_entity_poly.pdbx_strand_id
1 'polypeptide(L)'
;MMHRIDRRTFIRRTVQTAIAAAAGGLPVLDLLSMPAQAGQAPPLAVRKGQDIPLLVRETISALDGMENFVKPGDVVVVKPNIGWDRTVELAANTHPEVVKALVQLCLEAGAKQVRIFDRTCNDERRCYMQSGIRPAVESIRSDRVSIEYIDRRSFKELAINGGRAFDRWEFYLPVIEADRLINVPVAKHHSISRLTLAMKNLMGVIGGNRGRLHHNIAESLSDIASVIHSDLTVVDATRILTANGPQGGRLQDVRKLDTLIASPDIVAADAYASTLFGLSPEQVPTVVAAARRGLGVMDLKQVRMV
;
A
#
# COMPACT_ATOMS: atom_id res chain seq x y z
N MET A 1 10.59 -24.20 -13.84
CA MET A 1 11.10 -23.41 -12.68
C MET A 1 11.50 -22.04 -13.21
N MET A 2 10.56 -21.09 -13.33
CA MET A 2 10.83 -19.75 -13.88
C MET A 2 11.22 -18.81 -12.75
N HIS A 3 12.43 -18.27 -12.81
CA HIS A 3 12.89 -17.26 -11.89
C HIS A 3 12.00 -16.01 -11.99
N ARG A 4 11.25 -15.70 -10.94
CA ARG A 4 10.68 -14.34 -10.75
C ARG A 4 11.85 -13.37 -10.68
N ILE A 5 11.88 -12.41 -11.59
CA ILE A 5 12.84 -11.32 -11.53
C ILE A 5 12.49 -10.53 -10.28
N ASP A 6 13.42 -10.43 -9.33
CA ASP A 6 13.21 -9.63 -8.12
C ASP A 6 13.07 -8.13 -8.45
N ARG A 7 12.43 -7.38 -7.55
CA ARG A 7 12.12 -5.95 -7.71
C ARG A 7 13.37 -5.11 -8.02
N ARG A 8 14.50 -5.39 -7.37
CA ARG A 8 15.78 -4.70 -7.61
C ARG A 8 16.33 -4.98 -9.03
N THR A 9 16.25 -6.22 -9.46
CA THR A 9 16.72 -6.63 -10.80
C THR A 9 15.83 -6.03 -11.88
N PHE A 10 14.50 -5.96 -11.67
CA PHE A 10 13.61 -5.28 -12.60
C PHE A 10 13.92 -3.79 -12.72
N ILE A 11 14.05 -3.07 -11.60
CA ILE A 11 14.36 -1.64 -11.58
C ILE A 11 15.75 -1.37 -12.14
N ARG A 12 16.77 -2.17 -11.77
CA ARG A 12 18.14 -2.04 -12.33
C ARG A 12 18.16 -2.25 -13.84
N ARG A 13 17.43 -3.23 -14.36
CA ARG A 13 17.31 -3.46 -15.80
C ARG A 13 16.62 -2.30 -16.50
N THR A 14 15.54 -1.76 -15.94
CA THR A 14 14.81 -0.61 -16.50
C THR A 14 15.71 0.65 -16.54
N VAL A 15 16.48 0.91 -15.49
CA VAL A 15 17.44 2.03 -15.42
C VAL A 15 18.62 1.80 -16.37
N GLN A 16 19.16 0.58 -16.46
CA GLN A 16 20.27 0.26 -17.38
C GLN A 16 19.83 0.31 -18.84
N THR A 17 18.61 -0.10 -19.16
CA THR A 17 18.06 -0.02 -20.52
C THR A 17 17.84 1.43 -20.95
N ALA A 18 17.44 2.31 -20.04
CA ALA A 18 17.31 3.75 -20.29
C ALA A 18 18.68 4.42 -20.57
N ILE A 19 19.74 3.97 -19.90
CA ILE A 19 21.10 4.45 -20.12
C ILE A 19 21.69 3.89 -21.45
N ALA A 20 21.40 2.64 -21.80
CA ALA A 20 21.87 2.03 -23.04
C ALA A 20 21.14 2.56 -24.29
N ALA A 21 19.87 2.93 -24.18
CA ALA A 21 19.13 3.55 -25.28
C ALA A 21 19.60 4.95 -25.65
N ALA A 22 20.29 5.65 -24.74
CA ALA A 22 20.93 6.93 -25.00
C ALA A 22 22.24 6.81 -25.75
N ALA A 23 22.83 5.61 -25.92
CA ALA A 23 24.15 5.39 -26.45
C ALA A 23 24.23 4.64 -27.82
N GLY A 24 23.11 4.17 -28.38
CA GLY A 24 23.15 3.50 -29.67
C GLY A 24 21.83 2.88 -30.11
N GLY A 25 21.30 3.33 -31.23
CA GLY A 25 20.03 2.93 -31.79
C GLY A 25 19.93 1.43 -32.13
N LEU A 26 19.20 0.70 -31.34
CA LEU A 26 18.64 -0.60 -31.67
C LEU A 26 17.12 -0.59 -31.38
N PRO A 27 16.28 -1.26 -32.17
CA PRO A 27 14.84 -1.17 -32.03
C PRO A 27 14.34 -1.88 -30.75
N VAL A 28 13.77 -1.09 -29.84
CA VAL A 28 13.13 -1.56 -28.60
C VAL A 28 11.68 -2.00 -28.93
N LEU A 29 11.50 -3.01 -29.73
CA LEU A 29 10.15 -3.36 -30.18
C LEU A 29 9.61 -4.72 -29.73
N ASP A 30 10.27 -5.47 -28.83
CA ASP A 30 9.77 -6.83 -28.49
C ASP A 30 9.79 -7.23 -27.01
N LEU A 31 10.02 -6.29 -26.07
CA LEU A 31 9.99 -6.63 -24.62
C LEU A 31 8.73 -6.20 -23.88
N LEU A 32 7.79 -5.54 -24.52
CA LEU A 32 6.58 -4.97 -23.88
C LEU A 32 5.30 -5.79 -24.10
N SER A 33 5.40 -6.94 -24.76
CA SER A 33 4.25 -7.83 -24.96
C SER A 33 4.44 -9.15 -24.19
N MET A 34 4.66 -9.08 -22.89
CA MET A 34 4.34 -10.24 -22.08
C MET A 34 2.83 -10.26 -21.89
N PRO A 35 2.11 -11.29 -22.43
CA PRO A 35 0.70 -11.43 -22.12
C PRO A 35 0.58 -11.48 -20.60
N ALA A 36 -0.35 -10.71 -20.04
CA ALA A 36 -0.79 -10.94 -18.67
C ALA A 36 -1.05 -12.44 -18.59
N GLN A 37 -0.25 -13.16 -17.80
CA GLN A 37 -0.46 -14.58 -17.59
C GLN A 37 -1.94 -14.69 -17.21
N ALA A 38 -2.70 -15.52 -17.97
CA ALA A 38 -3.97 -16.05 -17.52
C ALA A 38 -3.67 -16.89 -16.27
N GLY A 39 -3.32 -16.19 -15.20
CA GLY A 39 -2.88 -16.74 -13.93
C GLY A 39 -4.08 -16.95 -13.04
N GLN A 40 -3.94 -17.85 -12.11
CA GLN A 40 -4.93 -18.14 -11.06
C GLN A 40 -5.50 -16.85 -10.48
N ALA A 41 -6.81 -16.85 -10.22
CA ALA A 41 -7.50 -15.74 -9.57
C ALA A 41 -6.72 -15.27 -8.32
N PRO A 42 -6.47 -13.95 -8.16
CA PRO A 42 -5.68 -13.47 -7.04
C PRO A 42 -6.35 -13.85 -5.72
N PRO A 43 -5.59 -14.35 -4.73
CA PRO A 43 -6.13 -14.67 -3.43
C PRO A 43 -6.50 -13.41 -2.66
N LEU A 44 -7.63 -13.47 -1.96
CA LEU A 44 -8.09 -12.42 -1.07
C LEU A 44 -8.60 -13.03 0.23
N ALA A 45 -7.95 -12.71 1.33
CA ALA A 45 -8.33 -13.11 2.66
C ALA A 45 -9.18 -12.03 3.33
N VAL A 46 -10.29 -12.43 3.95
CA VAL A 46 -11.11 -11.57 4.80
C VAL A 46 -11.33 -12.30 6.12
N ARG A 47 -10.92 -11.68 7.23
CA ARG A 47 -11.09 -12.24 8.57
C ARG A 47 -11.73 -11.22 9.50
N LYS A 48 -12.44 -11.71 10.49
CA LYS A 48 -13.07 -10.93 11.56
C LYS A 48 -12.63 -11.44 12.91
N GLY A 49 -12.27 -10.53 13.82
CA GLY A 49 -11.87 -10.88 15.17
C GLY A 49 -11.55 -9.66 16.01
N GLN A 50 -11.75 -9.74 17.31
CA GLN A 50 -11.50 -8.63 18.24
C GLN A 50 -10.07 -8.61 18.77
N ASP A 51 -9.41 -9.76 18.81
CA ASP A 51 -8.01 -9.90 19.12
C ASP A 51 -7.19 -9.55 17.85
N ILE A 52 -6.65 -8.35 17.79
CA ILE A 52 -6.00 -7.82 16.60
C ILE A 52 -4.73 -8.60 16.24
N PRO A 53 -3.82 -8.94 17.16
CA PRO A 53 -2.68 -9.79 16.86
C PRO A 53 -3.06 -11.13 16.25
N LEU A 54 -4.05 -11.80 16.82
CA LEU A 54 -4.57 -13.06 16.29
C LEU A 54 -5.23 -12.86 14.91
N LEU A 55 -6.06 -11.83 14.76
CA LEU A 55 -6.73 -11.48 13.51
C LEU A 55 -5.73 -11.24 12.37
N VAL A 56 -4.64 -10.52 12.64
CA VAL A 56 -3.55 -10.30 11.66
C VAL A 56 -2.92 -11.63 11.27
N ARG A 57 -2.56 -12.46 12.25
CA ARG A 57 -1.94 -13.77 12.01
C ARG A 57 -2.84 -14.69 11.19
N GLU A 58 -4.11 -14.81 11.53
CA GLU A 58 -5.08 -15.61 10.78
C GLU A 58 -5.30 -15.10 9.35
N THR A 59 -5.35 -13.77 9.18
CA THR A 59 -5.51 -13.15 7.86
C THR A 59 -4.32 -13.45 6.95
N ILE A 60 -3.10 -13.36 7.49
CA ILE A 60 -1.87 -13.63 6.73
C ILE A 60 -1.67 -15.13 6.51
N SER A 61 -2.03 -15.98 7.49
CA SER A 61 -1.99 -17.45 7.34
C SER A 61 -2.91 -17.95 6.22
N ALA A 62 -4.05 -17.29 6.00
CA ALA A 62 -4.95 -17.63 4.88
C ALA A 62 -4.34 -17.34 3.49
N LEU A 63 -3.25 -16.58 3.44
CA LEU A 63 -2.46 -16.29 2.25
C LEU A 63 -1.13 -17.08 2.24
N ASP A 64 -1.08 -18.24 2.86
CA ASP A 64 0.08 -19.12 2.98
C ASP A 64 1.24 -18.53 3.83
N GLY A 65 0.92 -17.62 4.78
CA GLY A 65 1.86 -17.06 5.74
C GLY A 65 2.69 -15.86 5.22
N MET A 66 3.38 -15.19 6.13
CA MET A 66 4.22 -14.03 5.78
C MET A 66 5.44 -14.45 4.97
N GLU A 67 5.91 -15.68 5.12
CA GLU A 67 7.02 -16.27 4.38
C GLU A 67 6.76 -16.36 2.88
N ASN A 68 5.50 -16.30 2.46
CA ASN A 68 5.13 -16.19 1.05
C ASN A 68 5.54 -14.83 0.46
N PHE A 69 5.53 -13.78 1.26
CA PHE A 69 5.77 -12.39 0.85
C PHE A 69 7.17 -11.88 1.21
N VAL A 70 7.70 -12.28 2.37
CA VAL A 70 8.98 -11.83 2.92
C VAL A 70 9.95 -13.01 2.97
N LYS A 71 11.18 -12.80 2.51
CA LYS A 71 12.24 -13.83 2.54
C LYS A 71 13.31 -13.44 3.56
N PRO A 72 14.03 -14.44 4.10
CA PRO A 72 15.18 -14.18 4.96
C PRO A 72 16.18 -13.23 4.28
N GLY A 73 16.56 -12.18 4.99
CA GLY A 73 17.48 -11.14 4.50
C GLY A 73 16.82 -9.96 3.80
N ASP A 74 15.51 -9.97 3.54
CA ASP A 74 14.80 -8.86 2.90
C ASP A 74 14.81 -7.58 3.77
N VAL A 75 14.94 -6.43 3.13
CA VAL A 75 14.59 -5.12 3.67
C VAL A 75 13.13 -4.85 3.34
N VAL A 76 12.29 -4.81 4.35
CA VAL A 76 10.84 -4.68 4.23
C VAL A 76 10.39 -3.28 4.61
N VAL A 77 9.53 -2.68 3.81
CA VAL A 77 8.78 -1.48 4.19
C VAL A 77 7.37 -1.88 4.58
N VAL A 78 6.98 -1.63 5.81
CA VAL A 78 5.58 -1.65 6.26
C VAL A 78 5.06 -0.22 6.22
N LYS A 79 4.15 0.08 5.29
CA LYS A 79 3.66 1.42 5.03
C LYS A 79 2.22 1.60 5.55
N PRO A 80 2.03 2.06 6.80
CA PRO A 80 0.71 2.38 7.35
C PRO A 80 0.16 3.69 6.79
N ASN A 81 -1.03 4.08 7.21
CA ASN A 81 -1.54 5.43 7.13
C ASN A 81 -1.28 6.14 8.47
N ILE A 82 -0.36 7.12 8.47
CA ILE A 82 -0.09 8.01 9.61
C ILE A 82 -0.37 9.45 9.17
N GLY A 83 -1.55 9.66 8.59
CA GLY A 83 -1.86 10.95 7.94
C GLY A 83 -2.19 12.08 8.90
N TRP A 84 -2.78 11.77 10.06
CA TRP A 84 -3.46 12.74 10.90
C TRP A 84 -3.09 12.62 12.38
N ASP A 85 -3.06 13.76 13.07
CA ASP A 85 -2.89 13.83 14.52
C ASP A 85 -4.20 13.49 15.25
N ARG A 86 -4.60 12.23 15.10
CA ARG A 86 -5.83 11.65 15.64
C ARG A 86 -5.54 10.35 16.37
N THR A 87 -6.27 10.13 17.46
CA THR A 87 -6.19 8.88 18.22
C THR A 87 -6.87 7.74 17.45
N VAL A 88 -6.57 6.51 17.86
CA VAL A 88 -7.01 5.30 17.17
C VAL A 88 -8.53 5.15 17.07
N GLU A 89 -9.28 5.68 18.06
CA GLU A 89 -10.74 5.61 18.13
C GLU A 89 -11.40 6.34 16.95
N LEU A 90 -10.72 7.34 16.38
CA LEU A 90 -11.25 8.15 15.29
C LEU A 90 -11.06 7.55 13.90
N ALA A 91 -10.41 6.37 13.80
CA ALA A 91 -10.21 5.63 12.54
C ALA A 91 -9.63 6.48 11.38
N ALA A 92 -8.83 7.49 11.71
CA ALA A 92 -8.18 8.37 10.74
C ALA A 92 -6.82 7.84 10.28
N ASN A 93 -6.23 6.94 11.05
CA ASN A 93 -4.94 6.28 10.84
C ASN A 93 -5.08 4.77 10.96
N THR A 94 -4.09 4.02 10.47
CA THR A 94 -4.02 2.57 10.66
C THR A 94 -3.95 2.24 12.15
N HIS A 95 -4.60 1.17 12.56
CA HIS A 95 -4.59 0.71 13.95
C HIS A 95 -3.17 0.31 14.37
N PRO A 96 -2.64 0.82 15.49
CA PRO A 96 -1.26 0.57 15.91
C PRO A 96 -0.93 -0.91 16.11
N GLU A 97 -1.85 -1.71 16.68
CA GLU A 97 -1.62 -3.14 16.88
C GLU A 97 -1.62 -3.94 15.56
N VAL A 98 -2.32 -3.48 14.51
CA VAL A 98 -2.22 -4.08 13.17
C VAL A 98 -0.81 -3.87 12.62
N VAL A 99 -0.27 -2.66 12.73
CA VAL A 99 1.09 -2.34 12.27
C VAL A 99 2.11 -3.16 13.04
N LYS A 100 2.01 -3.19 14.39
CA LYS A 100 2.90 -3.95 15.26
C LYS A 100 2.91 -5.45 14.91
N ALA A 101 1.74 -6.07 14.78
CA ALA A 101 1.63 -7.49 14.46
C ALA A 101 2.24 -7.82 13.08
N LEU A 102 2.02 -6.99 12.07
CA LEU A 102 2.64 -7.17 10.75
C LEU A 102 4.17 -7.05 10.80
N VAL A 103 4.69 -6.09 11.56
CA VAL A 103 6.14 -5.95 11.77
C VAL A 103 6.73 -7.20 12.44
N GLN A 104 6.05 -7.75 13.46
CA GLN A 104 6.46 -8.98 14.12
C GLN A 104 6.48 -10.17 13.14
N LEU A 105 5.44 -10.33 12.31
CA LEU A 105 5.40 -11.38 11.29
C LEU A 105 6.53 -11.24 10.25
N CYS A 106 6.90 -10.01 9.86
CA CYS A 106 8.05 -9.79 8.99
C CYS A 106 9.36 -10.23 9.64
N LEU A 107 9.55 -9.96 10.94
CA LEU A 107 10.73 -10.40 11.68
C LEU A 107 10.77 -11.93 11.83
N GLU A 108 9.62 -12.56 12.11
CA GLU A 108 9.46 -14.02 12.18
C GLU A 108 9.80 -14.69 10.82
N ALA A 109 9.40 -14.07 9.70
CA ALA A 109 9.76 -14.51 8.34
C ALA A 109 11.24 -14.27 7.96
N GLY A 110 12.03 -13.68 8.86
CA GLY A 110 13.46 -13.51 8.69
C GLY A 110 13.88 -12.22 8.00
N ALA A 111 13.03 -11.19 7.98
CA ALA A 111 13.41 -9.87 7.47
C ALA A 111 14.70 -9.37 8.12
N LYS A 112 15.65 -8.87 7.31
CA LYS A 112 16.89 -8.24 7.78
C LYS A 112 16.60 -6.92 8.49
N GLN A 113 15.66 -6.15 7.92
CA GLN A 113 15.25 -4.85 8.43
C GLN A 113 13.79 -4.61 8.09
N VAL A 114 13.02 -4.05 9.02
CA VAL A 114 11.66 -3.57 8.79
C VAL A 114 11.61 -2.07 9.05
N ARG A 115 11.25 -1.30 8.03
CA ARG A 115 11.19 0.15 8.07
C ARG A 115 9.75 0.62 7.99
N ILE A 116 9.37 1.55 8.87
CA ILE A 116 8.02 2.08 8.95
C ILE A 116 8.07 3.60 8.77
N PHE A 117 7.32 4.12 7.81
CA PHE A 117 7.21 5.56 7.57
C PHE A 117 5.94 5.93 6.79
N ASP A 118 5.55 7.19 6.91
CA ASP A 118 4.48 7.81 6.13
C ASP A 118 4.69 9.33 6.03
N ARG A 119 4.32 9.95 4.91
CA ARG A 119 4.28 11.40 4.78
C ARG A 119 2.95 11.92 5.29
N THR A 120 2.96 12.52 6.45
CA THR A 120 1.79 13.02 7.16
C THR A 120 1.11 14.22 6.47
N CYS A 121 -0.09 14.57 6.91
CA CYS A 121 -0.83 15.79 6.53
C CYS A 121 -0.75 16.87 7.60
N ASN A 122 -0.60 16.49 8.88
CA ASN A 122 -0.33 17.39 10.00
C ASN A 122 1.15 17.27 10.44
N ASP A 123 1.49 17.90 11.58
CA ASP A 123 2.82 17.76 12.19
C ASP A 123 3.18 16.28 12.38
N GLU A 124 4.32 15.89 11.88
CA GLU A 124 4.72 14.47 11.84
C GLU A 124 4.89 13.87 13.23
N ARG A 125 5.47 14.62 14.19
CA ARG A 125 5.67 14.14 15.55
C ARG A 125 4.35 13.85 16.22
N ARG A 126 3.39 14.77 16.04
CA ARG A 126 2.03 14.61 16.58
C ARG A 126 1.31 13.44 15.93
N CYS A 127 1.35 13.32 14.60
CA CYS A 127 0.71 12.21 13.89
C CYS A 127 1.23 10.85 14.37
N TYR A 128 2.55 10.69 14.44
CA TYR A 128 3.17 9.43 14.85
C TYR A 128 2.90 9.05 16.31
N MET A 129 2.80 10.05 17.20
CA MET A 129 2.48 9.81 18.60
C MET A 129 0.98 9.60 18.83
N GLN A 130 0.12 10.48 18.31
CA GLN A 130 -1.33 10.45 18.54
C GLN A 130 -2.00 9.23 17.92
N SER A 131 -1.51 8.76 16.75
CA SER A 131 -1.99 7.51 16.15
C SER A 131 -1.68 6.27 16.98
N GLY A 132 -0.78 6.36 17.97
CA GLY A 132 -0.30 5.23 18.75
C GLY A 132 0.68 4.32 17.99
N ILE A 133 0.96 4.59 16.69
CA ILE A 133 1.79 3.70 15.87
C ILE A 133 3.24 3.72 16.34
N ARG A 134 3.82 4.91 16.64
CA ARG A 134 5.19 4.99 17.12
C ARG A 134 5.38 4.22 18.43
N PRO A 135 4.59 4.44 19.51
CA PRO A 135 4.74 3.67 20.75
C PRO A 135 4.59 2.16 20.55
N ALA A 136 3.63 1.74 19.69
CA ALA A 136 3.39 0.33 19.41
C ALA A 136 4.59 -0.33 18.73
N VAL A 137 5.17 0.32 17.70
CA VAL A 137 6.34 -0.18 16.99
C VAL A 137 7.59 -0.19 17.88
N GLU A 138 7.84 0.89 18.62
CA GLU A 138 8.99 1.00 19.53
C GLU A 138 8.92 -0.05 20.66
N SER A 139 7.72 -0.51 21.04
CA SER A 139 7.55 -1.58 22.04
C SER A 139 8.11 -2.94 21.60
N ILE A 140 8.40 -3.14 20.29
CA ILE A 140 8.99 -4.38 19.77
C ILE A 140 10.44 -4.55 20.23
N ARG A 141 11.16 -3.44 20.49
CA ARG A 141 12.55 -3.41 21.02
C ARG A 141 13.52 -4.27 20.19
N SER A 142 13.54 -4.10 18.88
CA SER A 142 14.43 -4.79 17.94
C SER A 142 15.27 -3.78 17.17
N ASP A 143 16.58 -4.03 17.05
CA ASP A 143 17.51 -3.26 16.22
C ASP A 143 17.25 -3.40 14.71
N ARG A 144 16.47 -4.43 14.34
CA ARG A 144 16.01 -4.64 12.96
C ARG A 144 14.78 -3.83 12.60
N VAL A 145 14.20 -3.05 13.51
CA VAL A 145 12.97 -2.27 13.28
C VAL A 145 13.27 -0.79 13.42
N SER A 146 12.87 0.00 12.45
CA SER A 146 12.93 1.46 12.52
C SER A 146 11.59 2.09 12.15
N ILE A 147 11.16 3.07 12.95
CA ILE A 147 10.05 3.95 12.62
C ILE A 147 10.58 5.37 12.41
N GLU A 148 10.49 5.84 11.19
CA GLU A 148 11.21 7.00 10.69
C GLU A 148 10.26 8.10 10.22
N TYR A 149 10.68 9.35 10.34
CA TYR A 149 10.06 10.45 9.59
C TYR A 149 10.56 10.44 8.14
N ILE A 150 9.76 10.97 7.23
CA ILE A 150 10.16 11.12 5.84
C ILE A 150 11.30 12.13 5.72
N ASP A 151 12.45 11.70 5.23
CA ASP A 151 13.54 12.58 4.84
C ASP A 151 13.29 13.12 3.41
N ARG A 152 12.95 14.40 3.30
CA ARG A 152 12.62 15.04 2.03
C ARG A 152 13.75 15.00 0.99
N ARG A 153 15.01 14.84 1.41
CA ARG A 153 16.17 14.71 0.52
C ARG A 153 16.18 13.38 -0.23
N SER A 154 15.48 12.39 0.28
CA SER A 154 15.39 11.06 -0.32
C SER A 154 14.27 10.92 -1.36
N PHE A 155 13.59 12.01 -1.74
CA PHE A 155 12.71 11.99 -2.89
C PHE A 155 13.50 12.11 -4.20
N LYS A 156 13.16 11.30 -5.18
CA LYS A 156 13.71 11.36 -6.55
C LYS A 156 12.58 11.36 -7.57
N GLU A 157 12.76 12.15 -8.61
CA GLU A 157 11.86 12.16 -9.75
C GLU A 157 12.10 10.93 -10.61
N LEU A 158 11.06 10.13 -10.82
CA LEU A 158 11.07 8.96 -11.69
C LEU A 158 10.05 9.12 -12.80
N ALA A 159 10.33 8.53 -13.97
CA ALA A 159 9.38 8.46 -15.07
C ALA A 159 8.23 7.50 -14.72
N ILE A 160 7.04 7.80 -15.21
CA ILE A 160 5.85 6.97 -15.13
C ILE A 160 5.51 6.50 -16.53
N ASN A 161 5.94 5.30 -16.88
CA ASN A 161 5.74 4.77 -18.23
C ASN A 161 4.24 4.61 -18.52
N GLY A 162 3.78 5.22 -19.61
CA GLY A 162 2.37 5.25 -19.97
C GLY A 162 1.49 5.99 -18.94
N GLY A 163 2.06 7.02 -18.29
CA GLY A 163 1.31 7.88 -17.37
C GLY A 163 0.15 8.57 -18.05
N ARG A 164 -1.00 8.65 -17.35
CA ARG A 164 -2.23 9.26 -17.87
C ARG A 164 -2.51 10.64 -17.27
N ALA A 165 -2.03 10.85 -16.05
CA ALA A 165 -2.11 12.13 -15.36
C ALA A 165 -0.75 12.82 -15.32
N PHE A 166 0.33 12.05 -15.22
CA PHE A 166 1.70 12.56 -15.12
C PHE A 166 2.69 11.62 -15.80
N ASP A 167 3.65 12.21 -16.54
CA ASP A 167 4.77 11.46 -17.15
C ASP A 167 5.90 11.20 -16.15
N ARG A 168 5.97 11.98 -15.08
CA ARG A 168 7.01 11.94 -14.05
C ARG A 168 6.45 12.40 -12.73
N TRP A 169 6.99 11.84 -11.61
CA TRP A 169 6.67 12.28 -10.26
C TRP A 169 7.83 12.00 -9.29
N GLU A 170 7.80 12.63 -8.11
CA GLU A 170 8.78 12.39 -7.06
C GLU A 170 8.36 11.20 -6.18
N PHE A 171 9.21 10.18 -6.09
CA PHE A 171 9.01 8.99 -5.26
C PHE A 171 10.05 8.93 -4.14
N TYR A 172 9.65 8.41 -3.00
CA TYR A 172 10.54 8.21 -1.85
C TYR A 172 11.42 6.99 -2.11
N LEU A 173 12.75 7.22 -2.29
CA LEU A 173 13.68 6.15 -2.65
C LEU A 173 13.65 4.94 -1.71
N PRO A 174 13.56 5.11 -0.37
CA PRO A 174 13.50 3.96 0.51
C PRO A 174 12.35 2.97 0.24
N VAL A 175 11.24 3.42 -0.36
CA VAL A 175 10.17 2.50 -0.77
C VAL A 175 10.46 1.84 -2.11
N ILE A 176 11.18 2.53 -2.99
CA ILE A 176 11.56 1.99 -4.31
C ILE A 176 12.67 0.94 -4.16
N GLU A 177 13.63 1.19 -3.25
CA GLU A 177 14.80 0.35 -3.02
C GLU A 177 14.54 -0.83 -2.08
N ALA A 178 13.43 -0.85 -1.37
CA ALA A 178 13.06 -1.97 -0.51
C ALA A 178 12.86 -3.25 -1.30
N ASP A 179 13.20 -4.39 -0.70
CA ASP A 179 12.96 -5.69 -1.32
C ASP A 179 11.48 -6.02 -1.31
N ARG A 180 10.74 -5.61 -0.25
CA ARG A 180 9.30 -5.83 -0.09
C ARG A 180 8.57 -4.60 0.42
N LEU A 181 7.35 -4.40 -0.08
CA LEU A 181 6.42 -3.39 0.40
C LEU A 181 5.12 -4.03 0.88
N ILE A 182 4.82 -3.87 2.16
CA ILE A 182 3.53 -4.21 2.76
C ILE A 182 2.76 -2.90 2.95
N ASN A 183 1.70 -2.70 2.17
CA ASN A 183 0.86 -1.52 2.21
C ASN A 183 -0.30 -1.73 3.17
N VAL A 184 -0.41 -0.90 4.21
CA VAL A 184 -1.37 -1.09 5.33
C VAL A 184 -2.28 0.14 5.47
N PRO A 185 -3.22 0.36 4.54
CA PRO A 185 -4.17 1.45 4.62
C PRO A 185 -5.20 1.23 5.72
N VAL A 186 -5.75 2.31 6.28
CA VAL A 186 -7.03 2.29 6.98
C VAL A 186 -8.17 2.53 5.99
N ALA A 187 -9.25 1.75 6.09
CA ALA A 187 -10.44 1.97 5.28
C ALA A 187 -11.24 3.17 5.80
N LYS A 188 -11.36 4.24 5.00
CA LYS A 188 -12.06 5.45 5.43
C LYS A 188 -12.65 6.25 4.29
N HIS A 189 -13.74 6.97 4.59
CA HIS A 189 -14.32 8.00 3.73
C HIS A 189 -13.29 9.06 3.34
N HIS A 190 -13.43 9.60 2.15
CA HIS A 190 -12.66 10.75 1.66
C HIS A 190 -13.53 11.61 0.74
N SER A 191 -13.63 12.89 1.04
CA SER A 191 -14.51 13.84 0.34
C SER A 191 -14.25 13.93 -1.17
N ILE A 192 -12.99 13.80 -1.62
CA ILE A 192 -12.61 13.96 -3.04
C ILE A 192 -12.54 12.60 -3.76
N SER A 193 -11.86 11.60 -3.17
CA SER A 193 -11.67 10.28 -3.81
C SER A 193 -12.74 9.25 -3.42
N ARG A 194 -13.80 9.65 -2.76
CA ARG A 194 -14.81 8.82 -2.08
C ARG A 194 -14.23 8.04 -0.90
N LEU A 195 -13.18 7.25 -1.13
CA LEU A 195 -12.53 6.43 -0.12
C LEU A 195 -11.02 6.68 -0.09
N THR A 196 -10.44 6.51 1.08
CA THR A 196 -9.02 6.23 1.27
C THR A 196 -8.90 4.74 1.48
N LEU A 197 -8.19 4.08 0.59
CA LEU A 197 -7.88 2.66 0.61
C LEU A 197 -6.40 2.48 0.21
N ALA A 198 -6.01 1.34 -0.34
CA ALA A 198 -4.61 0.99 -0.57
C ALA A 198 -3.91 1.86 -1.62
N MET A 199 -4.54 2.08 -2.78
CA MET A 199 -3.94 2.96 -3.79
C MET A 199 -3.77 4.39 -3.28
N LYS A 200 -4.77 4.91 -2.56
CA LYS A 200 -4.70 6.26 -1.97
C LYS A 200 -3.63 6.35 -0.88
N ASN A 201 -3.38 5.26 -0.15
CA ASN A 201 -2.36 5.19 0.88
C ASN A 201 -0.94 5.40 0.31
N LEU A 202 -0.69 5.04 -0.95
CA LEU A 202 0.62 5.25 -1.61
C LEU A 202 1.00 6.73 -1.72
N MET A 203 0.05 7.67 -1.58
CA MET A 203 0.39 9.10 -1.50
C MET A 203 1.30 9.47 -0.33
N GLY A 204 1.41 8.60 0.67
CA GLY A 204 2.30 8.81 1.81
C GLY A 204 3.78 8.54 1.52
N VAL A 205 4.13 8.08 0.31
CA VAL A 205 5.51 7.82 -0.11
C VAL A 205 5.88 8.51 -1.43
N ILE A 206 5.16 9.59 -1.76
CA ILE A 206 5.49 10.46 -2.88
C ILE A 206 5.78 11.89 -2.42
N GLY A 207 6.63 12.56 -3.18
CA GLY A 207 7.05 13.93 -2.97
C GLY A 207 6.11 14.96 -3.62
N GLY A 208 6.67 16.11 -3.93
CA GLY A 208 6.04 17.18 -4.67
C GLY A 208 4.77 17.75 -4.04
N ASN A 209 4.00 18.47 -4.85
CA ASN A 209 2.71 19.02 -4.46
C ASN A 209 1.60 17.99 -4.64
N ARG A 210 1.34 17.19 -3.59
CA ARG A 210 0.30 16.14 -3.59
C ARG A 210 -1.12 16.68 -3.86
N GLY A 211 -1.36 17.99 -3.66
CA GLY A 211 -2.63 18.61 -3.99
C GLY A 211 -3.00 18.51 -5.47
N ARG A 212 -2.00 18.54 -6.37
CA ARG A 212 -2.20 18.41 -7.81
C ARG A 212 -2.84 17.08 -8.23
N LEU A 213 -2.62 16.00 -7.46
CA LEU A 213 -3.21 14.70 -7.76
C LEU A 213 -4.74 14.73 -7.69
N HIS A 214 -5.31 15.64 -6.91
CA HIS A 214 -6.75 15.72 -6.72
C HIS A 214 -7.53 16.26 -7.93
N HIS A 215 -6.86 16.89 -8.90
CA HIS A 215 -7.49 17.34 -10.15
C HIS A 215 -7.99 16.16 -11.00
N ASN A 216 -7.24 15.05 -10.99
CA ASN A 216 -7.62 13.79 -11.64
C ASN A 216 -7.19 12.62 -10.77
N ILE A 217 -7.82 12.51 -9.59
CA ILE A 217 -7.34 11.61 -8.53
C ILE A 217 -7.29 10.14 -8.98
N ALA A 218 -8.22 9.70 -9.80
CA ALA A 218 -8.32 8.32 -10.24
C ALA A 218 -7.10 7.91 -11.10
N GLU A 219 -6.81 8.68 -12.15
CA GLU A 219 -5.66 8.40 -13.02
C GLU A 219 -4.34 8.70 -12.29
N SER A 220 -4.29 9.76 -11.46
CA SER A 220 -3.11 10.07 -10.67
C SER A 220 -2.69 8.93 -9.75
N LEU A 221 -3.64 8.30 -9.05
CA LEU A 221 -3.35 7.17 -8.17
C LEU A 221 -3.01 5.90 -8.96
N SER A 222 -3.62 5.70 -10.12
CA SER A 222 -3.27 4.64 -11.05
C SER A 222 -1.84 4.79 -11.55
N ASP A 223 -1.41 6.01 -11.89
CA ASP A 223 -0.04 6.31 -12.28
C ASP A 223 0.95 6.01 -11.14
N ILE A 224 0.67 6.46 -9.92
CA ILE A 224 1.51 6.17 -8.75
C ILE A 224 1.61 4.66 -8.50
N ALA A 225 0.47 3.95 -8.53
CA ALA A 225 0.42 2.51 -8.29
C ALA A 225 1.13 1.70 -9.39
N SER A 226 1.26 2.24 -10.61
CA SER A 226 2.04 1.60 -11.68
C SER A 226 3.56 1.63 -11.44
N VAL A 227 4.05 2.50 -10.56
CA VAL A 227 5.47 2.60 -10.17
C VAL A 227 5.71 1.91 -8.84
N ILE A 228 4.80 2.11 -7.86
CA ILE A 228 4.93 1.54 -6.53
C ILE A 228 4.05 0.29 -6.44
N HIS A 229 4.65 -0.88 -6.59
CA HIS A 229 3.95 -2.15 -6.41
C HIS A 229 4.03 -2.59 -4.94
N SER A 230 2.90 -2.88 -4.32
CA SER A 230 2.87 -3.56 -3.02
C SER A 230 2.92 -5.07 -3.23
N ASP A 231 3.81 -5.75 -2.49
CA ASP A 231 3.88 -7.23 -2.49
C ASP A 231 2.69 -7.82 -1.73
N LEU A 232 2.22 -7.08 -0.72
CA LEU A 232 1.05 -7.40 0.07
C LEU A 232 0.32 -6.12 0.46
N THR A 233 -0.98 -6.12 0.32
CA THR A 233 -1.89 -5.09 0.82
C THR A 233 -2.71 -5.66 1.97
N VAL A 234 -2.72 -4.97 3.12
CA VAL A 234 -3.54 -5.34 4.29
C VAL A 234 -4.39 -4.14 4.68
N VAL A 235 -5.65 -4.15 4.27
CA VAL A 235 -6.60 -3.07 4.58
C VAL A 235 -7.10 -3.25 5.99
N ASP A 236 -6.78 -2.29 6.84
CA ASP A 236 -7.33 -2.19 8.19
C ASP A 236 -8.76 -1.66 8.15
N ALA A 237 -9.70 -2.53 8.41
CA ALA A 237 -11.10 -2.25 8.64
C ALA A 237 -11.54 -2.70 10.06
N THR A 238 -10.63 -2.73 11.03
CA THR A 238 -10.98 -2.96 12.43
C THR A 238 -11.95 -1.90 12.92
N ARG A 239 -11.71 -0.66 12.50
CA ARG A 239 -12.63 0.48 12.53
C ARG A 239 -12.59 1.20 11.20
N ILE A 240 -13.72 1.64 10.70
CA ILE A 240 -13.80 2.44 9.49
C ILE A 240 -14.41 3.81 9.79
N LEU A 241 -13.88 4.85 9.13
CA LEU A 241 -14.47 6.18 9.16
C LEU A 241 -15.49 6.30 8.02
N THR A 242 -16.77 6.41 8.33
CA THR A 242 -17.86 6.34 7.33
C THR A 242 -18.25 7.69 6.75
N ALA A 243 -17.92 8.79 7.42
CA ALA A 243 -18.23 10.15 6.99
C ALA A 243 -17.16 11.15 7.45
N ASN A 244 -17.20 12.37 6.92
CA ASN A 244 -16.33 13.50 7.30
C ASN A 244 -14.81 13.20 7.23
N GLY A 245 -14.43 12.17 6.44
CA GLY A 245 -13.01 11.86 6.17
C GLY A 245 -12.40 12.81 5.12
N PRO A 246 -11.06 12.80 5.01
CA PRO A 246 -10.14 11.78 5.52
C PRO A 246 -9.64 11.99 6.96
N GLN A 247 -9.87 13.14 7.57
CA GLN A 247 -9.36 13.49 8.90
C GLN A 247 -10.29 13.01 10.02
N GLY A 248 -11.62 12.98 9.78
CA GLY A 248 -12.61 12.64 10.78
C GLY A 248 -12.61 13.61 11.96
N GLY A 249 -12.91 13.11 13.14
CA GLY A 249 -12.88 13.87 14.39
C GLY A 249 -14.12 13.66 15.26
N ARG A 250 -15.08 12.86 14.80
CA ARG A 250 -16.31 12.54 15.55
C ARG A 250 -16.46 11.02 15.66
N LEU A 251 -16.64 10.51 16.86
CA LEU A 251 -16.84 9.06 17.11
C LEU A 251 -18.08 8.52 16.42
N GLN A 252 -19.13 9.32 16.26
CA GLN A 252 -20.35 8.93 15.55
C GLN A 252 -20.14 8.57 14.07
N ASP A 253 -19.03 9.06 13.46
CA ASP A 253 -18.68 8.76 12.08
C ASP A 253 -17.87 7.46 11.97
N VAL A 254 -17.53 6.83 13.10
CA VAL A 254 -16.73 5.61 13.16
C VAL A 254 -17.61 4.40 13.35
N ARG A 255 -17.36 3.35 12.58
CA ARG A 255 -18.00 2.05 12.73
C ARG A 255 -16.94 0.98 12.99
N LYS A 256 -17.10 0.25 14.08
CA LYS A 256 -16.27 -0.91 14.42
C LYS A 256 -16.73 -2.11 13.58
N LEU A 257 -15.80 -2.72 12.84
CA LEU A 257 -16.08 -3.87 11.99
C LEU A 257 -15.24 -5.09 12.35
N ASP A 258 -14.18 -4.90 13.13
CA ASP A 258 -13.24 -5.94 13.56
C ASP A 258 -12.77 -6.81 12.37
N THR A 259 -12.48 -6.19 11.24
CA THR A 259 -12.21 -6.87 9.96
C THR A 259 -10.85 -6.47 9.41
N LEU A 260 -10.12 -7.44 8.87
CA LEU A 260 -8.97 -7.22 7.99
C LEU A 260 -9.24 -7.84 6.62
N ILE A 261 -8.69 -7.19 5.58
CA ILE A 261 -8.72 -7.66 4.20
C ILE A 261 -7.27 -7.69 3.71
N ALA A 262 -6.81 -8.84 3.19
CA ALA A 262 -5.46 -8.92 2.67
C ALA A 262 -5.42 -9.58 1.28
N SER A 263 -4.58 -9.02 0.39
CA SER A 263 -4.36 -9.55 -0.95
C SER A 263 -3.02 -9.07 -1.50
N PRO A 264 -2.31 -9.85 -2.33
CA PRO A 264 -1.21 -9.36 -3.16
C PRO A 264 -1.70 -8.45 -4.30
N ASP A 265 -2.99 -8.48 -4.63
CA ASP A 265 -3.61 -7.62 -5.62
C ASP A 265 -4.23 -6.39 -4.95
N ILE A 266 -3.60 -5.23 -5.15
CA ILE A 266 -4.03 -3.95 -4.55
C ILE A 266 -5.42 -3.52 -5.03
N VAL A 267 -5.80 -3.85 -6.28
CA VAL A 267 -7.10 -3.49 -6.84
C VAL A 267 -8.18 -4.38 -6.26
N ALA A 268 -7.94 -5.68 -6.13
CA ALA A 268 -8.87 -6.62 -5.49
C ALA A 268 -9.11 -6.25 -4.02
N ALA A 269 -8.06 -5.87 -3.28
CA ALA A 269 -8.18 -5.40 -1.92
C ALA A 269 -9.07 -4.15 -1.80
N ASP A 270 -8.83 -3.14 -2.66
CA ASP A 270 -9.62 -1.91 -2.68
C ASP A 270 -11.06 -2.15 -3.17
N ALA A 271 -11.24 -3.03 -4.16
CA ALA A 271 -12.56 -3.44 -4.66
C ALA A 271 -13.40 -4.11 -3.55
N TYR A 272 -12.82 -5.04 -2.80
CA TYR A 272 -13.53 -5.65 -1.68
C TYR A 272 -13.80 -4.64 -0.56
N ALA A 273 -12.80 -3.83 -0.19
CA ALA A 273 -12.94 -2.85 0.87
C ALA A 273 -14.02 -1.80 0.58
N SER A 274 -14.30 -1.47 -0.69
CA SER A 274 -15.38 -0.56 -1.07
C SER A 274 -16.76 -1.05 -0.63
N THR A 275 -16.97 -2.38 -0.61
CA THR A 275 -18.24 -2.99 -0.21
C THR A 275 -18.58 -2.75 1.26
N LEU A 276 -17.57 -2.53 2.12
CA LEU A 276 -17.79 -2.18 3.52
C LEU A 276 -18.49 -0.83 3.71
N PHE A 277 -18.46 0.02 2.68
CA PHE A 277 -19.13 1.31 2.61
C PHE A 277 -20.44 1.29 1.80
N GLY A 278 -20.90 0.09 1.41
CA GLY A 278 -22.08 -0.07 0.56
C GLY A 278 -21.88 0.38 -0.89
N LEU A 279 -20.62 0.46 -1.34
CA LEU A 279 -20.28 0.83 -2.72
C LEU A 279 -19.87 -0.42 -3.52
N SER A 280 -20.34 -0.51 -4.76
CA SER A 280 -19.75 -1.47 -5.69
C SER A 280 -18.36 -0.98 -6.16
N PRO A 281 -17.44 -1.88 -6.57
CA PRO A 281 -16.12 -1.48 -7.07
C PRO A 281 -16.17 -0.45 -8.19
N GLU A 282 -17.17 -0.54 -9.08
CA GLU A 282 -17.39 0.36 -10.22
C GLU A 282 -17.73 1.79 -9.77
N GLN A 283 -18.25 1.96 -8.56
CA GLN A 283 -18.57 3.26 -7.98
C GLN A 283 -17.35 3.96 -7.39
N VAL A 284 -16.17 3.31 -7.36
CA VAL A 284 -14.93 3.87 -6.83
C VAL A 284 -13.98 4.18 -8.00
N PRO A 285 -13.86 5.45 -8.42
CA PRO A 285 -13.11 5.82 -9.63
C PRO A 285 -11.65 5.36 -9.64
N THR A 286 -11.00 5.29 -8.47
CA THR A 286 -9.61 4.83 -8.34
C THR A 286 -9.47 3.34 -8.64
N VAL A 287 -10.43 2.52 -8.22
CA VAL A 287 -10.48 1.08 -8.53
C VAL A 287 -10.68 0.86 -10.03
N VAL A 288 -11.62 1.60 -10.64
CA VAL A 288 -11.90 1.53 -12.07
C VAL A 288 -10.67 1.92 -12.91
N ALA A 289 -10.00 3.02 -12.57
CA ALA A 289 -8.81 3.49 -13.28
C ALA A 289 -7.67 2.48 -13.21
N ALA A 290 -7.43 1.91 -12.03
CA ALA A 290 -6.38 0.93 -11.81
C ALA A 290 -6.65 -0.40 -12.55
N ALA A 291 -7.90 -0.89 -12.52
CA ALA A 291 -8.30 -2.08 -13.27
C ALA A 291 -8.14 -1.88 -14.79
N ARG A 292 -8.56 -0.73 -15.32
CA ARG A 292 -8.35 -0.38 -16.74
C ARG A 292 -6.90 -0.31 -17.16
N ARG A 293 -6.00 -0.03 -16.20
CA ARG A 293 -4.55 -0.01 -16.41
C ARG A 293 -3.92 -1.40 -16.28
N GLY A 294 -4.69 -2.42 -15.91
CA GLY A 294 -4.17 -3.78 -15.68
C GLY A 294 -3.37 -3.94 -14.41
N LEU A 295 -3.60 -3.10 -13.40
CA LEU A 295 -2.88 -3.16 -12.12
C LEU A 295 -3.43 -4.23 -11.17
N GLY A 296 -4.58 -4.81 -11.49
CA GLY A 296 -5.21 -5.87 -10.71
C GLY A 296 -6.67 -6.09 -11.11
N VAL A 297 -7.35 -6.92 -10.34
CA VAL A 297 -8.70 -7.44 -10.62
C VAL A 297 -9.75 -6.68 -9.83
N MET A 298 -10.68 -6.02 -10.53
CA MET A 298 -11.80 -5.31 -9.91
C MET A 298 -13.03 -6.21 -9.69
N ASP A 299 -13.27 -7.15 -10.61
CA ASP A 299 -14.40 -8.07 -10.53
C ASP A 299 -14.17 -9.12 -9.43
N LEU A 300 -14.87 -8.98 -8.32
CA LEU A 300 -14.76 -9.87 -7.16
C LEU A 300 -15.13 -11.34 -7.45
N LYS A 301 -15.82 -11.62 -8.57
CA LYS A 301 -16.10 -13.00 -9.02
C LYS A 301 -14.84 -13.68 -9.59
N GLN A 302 -13.85 -12.89 -9.99
CA GLN A 302 -12.56 -13.36 -10.50
C GLN A 302 -11.48 -13.41 -9.42
N VAL A 303 -11.85 -13.19 -8.16
CA VAL A 303 -10.97 -13.23 -6.99
C VAL A 303 -11.22 -14.53 -6.21
N ARG A 304 -10.15 -15.20 -5.82
CA ARG A 304 -10.23 -16.40 -4.98
C ARG A 304 -10.28 -16.01 -3.51
N MET A 305 -11.48 -16.11 -2.92
CA MET A 305 -11.65 -15.92 -1.47
C MET A 305 -10.99 -17.09 -0.73
N VAL A 306 -10.14 -16.77 0.27
CA VAL A 306 -9.40 -17.75 1.09
C VAL A 306 -9.59 -17.50 2.58
#